data_4c555e574a6f736afc6b0ce53a3194db
#
_entry.id   4c555e574a6f736afc6b0ce53a3194db
#
_cell.length_a   1.000
_cell.length_b   1.000
_cell.length_c   1.000
_cell.angle_alpha   90.00
_cell.angle_beta   90.00
_cell.angle_gamma   90.00
#
_symmetry.space_group_name_H-M   'P 1'
#
loop_
_entity.id
_entity.type
_entity.pdbx_description
1 polymer ?
#
loop_
_entity_poly.entity_id
_entity_poly.type
_entity_poly.pdbx_seq_one_letter_code
_entity_poly.pdbx_strand_id
1 'polypeptide(L)'
;VADSTGSVVPGAQILVKEDTTGAEFRTASAGNGTFSIPALTAGVYSVTVTAPGFKQSVIKAVKIDAGIPASVNATLEVGATTDSVVIQGGGEVLQTQSAAISTTITGRQITDLPFTSRNVTDLLLYLPGTTTPGRPRSSSFNGLPQGAINMTLDGVSIQDNGARNTDGFYTNIYPRVDAVEEVTLSTATPGAESAGEGAVQIKMVTRQGTNEYHGSLYEYHRNTVLDANYWFNNRNFRPGPTDDPATFKASRDLMILNQFGGRFGGAIKIPHVFDGHDKAFFFVNYEQFRLATSQAQTRTILSPLAMQGVFQYNSSAGVRQVNVLQLVAAAGKGYASTIDPTIGKLLTDIRSAAASTGGIQQLADPNTQTYSFSPSGGGEIRIFPTIRLDFNLSSKHHLEEIWNIQSHHTLVDFLNNGSPAFPGFSNIGSQKSSRFTNAIALRSTLSSTLVNEARFGLAGGTVVFNGENSLSSFTGSIANQAGFNLGGGTPGTTGATGLTAALGVNGATVNTGSTRRNSPTWNFNDTVSWTRGAHTFN
;
A
#
# COMPACT_ATOMS: atom_id res chain seq x y z
N VAL A 1 -7.39 22.55 36.24
CA VAL A 1 -7.62 24.00 36.44
C VAL A 1 -7.27 24.35 37.85
N ALA A 2 -6.37 25.31 38.01
CA ALA A 2 -5.94 25.83 39.31
C ALA A 2 -5.90 27.37 39.27
N ASP A 3 -5.90 28.01 40.43
CA ASP A 3 -5.63 29.45 40.54
C ASP A 3 -4.12 29.74 40.60
N SER A 4 -3.74 31.01 40.69
CA SER A 4 -2.34 31.45 40.78
C SER A 4 -1.61 30.99 42.05
N THR A 5 -2.33 30.50 43.07
CA THR A 5 -1.76 29.93 44.30
C THR A 5 -1.59 28.41 44.22
N GLY A 6 -2.07 27.77 43.15
CA GLY A 6 -2.10 26.31 42.97
C GLY A 6 -3.35 25.65 43.59
N SER A 7 -4.29 26.41 44.11
CA SER A 7 -5.55 25.86 44.60
C SER A 7 -6.47 25.47 43.44
N VAL A 8 -7.12 24.33 43.55
CA VAL A 8 -8.01 23.82 42.47
C VAL A 8 -9.27 24.69 42.33
N VAL A 9 -9.72 24.92 41.12
CA VAL A 9 -10.94 25.65 40.79
C VAL A 9 -12.00 24.69 40.26
N PRO A 10 -12.94 24.23 41.10
CA PRO A 10 -14.01 23.34 40.65
C PRO A 10 -15.11 24.12 39.92
N GLY A 11 -15.80 23.44 38.98
CA GLY A 11 -16.93 24.02 38.25
C GLY A 11 -16.56 25.06 37.20
N ALA A 12 -15.26 25.29 36.94
CA ALA A 12 -14.84 26.15 35.84
C ALA A 12 -15.37 25.60 34.51
N GLN A 13 -15.90 26.47 33.65
CA GLN A 13 -16.41 26.10 32.35
C GLN A 13 -15.25 26.03 31.36
N ILE A 14 -15.13 24.93 30.64
CA ILE A 14 -14.11 24.70 29.65
C ILE A 14 -14.77 24.59 28.28
N LEU A 15 -14.33 25.43 27.34
CA LEU A 15 -14.67 25.37 25.92
C LEU A 15 -13.41 25.01 25.14
N VAL A 16 -13.45 23.90 24.46
CA VAL A 16 -12.40 23.50 23.51
C VAL A 16 -12.96 23.67 22.10
N LYS A 17 -12.29 24.49 21.31
CA LYS A 17 -12.69 24.79 19.93
C LYS A 17 -11.59 24.34 18.98
N GLU A 18 -11.98 23.58 17.97
CA GLU A 18 -11.10 23.21 16.86
C GLU A 18 -10.91 24.44 15.97
N ASP A 19 -9.65 24.82 15.72
CA ASP A 19 -9.33 26.14 15.14
C ASP A 19 -9.71 26.24 13.66
N THR A 20 -9.74 25.12 12.91
CA THR A 20 -9.95 25.10 11.46
C THR A 20 -11.41 24.83 11.04
N THR A 21 -12.14 24.04 11.82
CA THR A 21 -13.54 23.67 11.55
C THR A 21 -14.53 24.40 12.44
N GLY A 22 -14.05 25.08 13.51
CA GLY A 22 -14.92 25.74 14.46
C GLY A 22 -15.72 24.81 15.38
N ALA A 23 -15.47 23.47 15.33
CA ALA A 23 -16.15 22.51 16.21
C ALA A 23 -15.89 22.81 17.68
N GLU A 24 -16.96 22.89 18.47
CA GLU A 24 -16.89 23.27 19.90
C GLU A 24 -17.27 22.09 20.79
N PHE A 25 -16.45 21.91 21.85
CA PHE A 25 -16.67 20.92 22.89
C PHE A 25 -16.68 21.60 24.25
N ARG A 26 -17.65 21.29 25.09
CA ARG A 26 -17.87 21.94 26.38
C ARG A 26 -17.86 20.93 27.51
N THR A 27 -17.12 21.23 28.57
CA THR A 27 -17.09 20.46 29.82
C THR A 27 -16.93 21.40 31.00
N ALA A 28 -16.92 20.87 32.21
CA ALA A 28 -16.62 21.62 33.41
C ALA A 28 -15.57 20.89 34.26
N SER A 29 -14.77 21.65 35.04
CA SER A 29 -13.81 21.04 35.94
C SER A 29 -14.52 20.34 37.10
N ALA A 30 -14.04 19.18 37.49
CA ALA A 30 -14.49 18.39 38.61
C ALA A 30 -14.09 19.02 39.94
N GLY A 31 -14.53 18.46 41.07
CA GLY A 31 -14.23 18.95 42.42
C GLY A 31 -12.73 19.02 42.77
N ASN A 32 -11.90 18.27 42.08
CA ASN A 32 -10.44 18.29 42.20
C ASN A 32 -9.76 19.14 41.11
N GLY A 33 -10.51 19.96 40.35
CA GLY A 33 -10.00 20.82 39.29
C GLY A 33 -9.63 20.12 38.00
N THR A 34 -9.79 18.80 37.89
CA THR A 34 -9.52 18.07 36.62
C THR A 34 -10.68 18.17 35.64
N PHE A 35 -10.40 18.08 34.35
CA PHE A 35 -11.39 17.94 33.28
C PHE A 35 -10.89 16.96 32.24
N SER A 36 -11.80 16.39 31.47
CA SER A 36 -11.49 15.53 30.34
C SER A 36 -12.48 15.78 29.19
N ILE A 37 -11.97 15.76 27.98
CA ILE A 37 -12.77 15.76 26.75
C ILE A 37 -12.24 14.63 25.90
N PRO A 38 -12.89 13.46 25.92
CA PRO A 38 -12.47 12.30 25.16
C PRO A 38 -12.84 12.42 23.67
N ALA A 39 -12.23 11.57 22.85
CA ALA A 39 -12.54 11.37 21.44
C ALA A 39 -12.44 12.63 20.55
N LEU A 40 -11.51 13.54 20.85
CA LEU A 40 -11.19 14.63 19.92
C LEU A 40 -10.48 14.09 18.70
N THR A 41 -10.81 14.61 17.51
CA THR A 41 -10.08 14.32 16.27
C THR A 41 -8.68 14.93 16.31
N ALA A 42 -7.73 14.37 15.54
CA ALA A 42 -6.44 15.00 15.36
C ALA A 42 -6.61 16.41 14.77
N GLY A 43 -5.94 17.40 15.33
CA GLY A 43 -6.08 18.79 14.92
C GLY A 43 -5.44 19.77 15.90
N VAL A 44 -5.67 21.06 15.66
CA VAL A 44 -5.20 22.16 16.53
C VAL A 44 -6.39 22.84 17.19
N TYR A 45 -6.30 23.01 18.48
CA TYR A 45 -7.42 23.46 19.31
C TYR A 45 -7.05 24.69 20.14
N SER A 46 -8.05 25.50 20.42
CA SER A 46 -8.01 26.56 21.43
C SER A 46 -8.86 26.16 22.65
N VAL A 47 -8.26 26.20 23.84
CA VAL A 47 -8.92 25.85 25.10
C VAL A 47 -9.19 27.13 25.87
N THR A 48 -10.46 27.42 26.09
CA THR A 48 -10.91 28.57 26.86
C THR A 48 -11.48 28.13 28.21
N VAL A 49 -10.97 28.66 29.32
CA VAL A 49 -11.40 28.34 30.69
C VAL A 49 -11.95 29.59 31.35
N THR A 50 -13.17 29.49 31.87
CA THR A 50 -13.85 30.60 32.58
C THR A 50 -14.39 30.15 33.93
N ALA A 51 -14.21 30.99 34.96
CA ALA A 51 -14.81 30.76 36.26
C ALA A 51 -15.21 32.12 36.89
N PRO A 52 -16.27 32.16 37.71
CA PRO A 52 -16.69 33.41 38.38
C PRO A 52 -15.57 33.96 39.28
N GLY A 53 -15.25 35.25 39.14
CA GLY A 53 -14.21 35.94 39.95
C GLY A 53 -12.79 35.78 39.38
N PHE A 54 -12.64 35.12 38.25
CA PHE A 54 -11.35 34.96 37.56
C PHE A 54 -11.39 35.56 36.16
N LYS A 55 -10.23 35.98 35.67
CA LYS A 55 -10.03 36.33 34.26
C LYS A 55 -10.18 35.08 33.36
N GLN A 56 -10.62 35.26 32.15
CA GLN A 56 -10.67 34.19 31.17
C GLN A 56 -9.24 33.74 30.78
N SER A 57 -8.96 32.44 30.85
CA SER A 57 -7.71 31.85 30.35
C SER A 57 -7.94 31.23 28.98
N VAL A 58 -7.17 31.64 27.97
CA VAL A 58 -7.25 31.11 26.60
C VAL A 58 -5.90 30.50 26.23
N ILE A 59 -5.86 29.20 26.06
CA ILE A 59 -4.67 28.43 25.64
C ILE A 59 -4.84 28.10 24.17
N LYS A 60 -4.01 28.71 23.32
CA LYS A 60 -4.06 28.52 21.84
C LYS A 60 -3.06 27.48 21.36
N ALA A 61 -3.29 26.95 20.16
CA ALA A 61 -2.42 26.03 19.46
C ALA A 61 -2.15 24.72 20.24
N VAL A 62 -3.15 24.20 20.92
CA VAL A 62 -3.08 22.87 21.55
C VAL A 62 -3.22 21.81 20.47
N LYS A 63 -2.13 21.09 20.20
CA LYS A 63 -2.12 20.02 19.21
C LYS A 63 -2.67 18.74 19.82
N ILE A 64 -3.59 18.08 19.13
CA ILE A 64 -4.14 16.77 19.45
C ILE A 64 -3.72 15.80 18.34
N ASP A 65 -3.01 14.74 18.68
CA ASP A 65 -2.61 13.68 17.76
C ASP A 65 -3.55 12.46 17.89
N ALA A 66 -3.71 11.70 16.80
CA ALA A 66 -4.64 10.58 16.76
C ALA A 66 -4.28 9.47 17.76
N GLY A 67 -5.17 9.22 18.72
CA GLY A 67 -5.00 8.17 19.72
C GLY A 67 -3.91 8.47 20.77
N ILE A 68 -3.48 9.72 20.91
CA ILE A 68 -2.54 10.17 21.94
C ILE A 68 -3.24 11.14 22.88
N PRO A 69 -3.35 10.85 24.19
CA PRO A 69 -3.91 11.78 25.15
C PRO A 69 -3.03 13.03 25.28
N ALA A 70 -3.63 14.21 25.16
CA ALA A 70 -2.98 15.49 25.44
C ALA A 70 -3.36 16.02 26.81
N SER A 71 -2.42 16.68 27.50
CA SER A 71 -2.64 17.30 28.78
C SER A 71 -2.54 18.82 28.70
N VAL A 72 -3.51 19.52 29.29
CA VAL A 72 -3.53 20.98 29.34
C VAL A 72 -3.70 21.42 30.77
N ASN A 73 -2.80 22.28 31.27
CA ASN A 73 -2.87 22.91 32.58
C ASN A 73 -3.30 24.36 32.41
N ALA A 74 -4.46 24.70 32.98
CA ALA A 74 -4.98 26.06 32.96
C ALA A 74 -4.83 26.70 34.32
N THR A 75 -4.13 27.84 34.37
CA THR A 75 -4.01 28.67 35.56
C THR A 75 -4.91 29.90 35.41
N LEU A 76 -5.77 30.16 36.39
CA LEU A 76 -6.69 31.28 36.40
C LEU A 76 -6.17 32.40 37.34
N GLU A 77 -6.17 33.63 36.83
CA GLU A 77 -5.86 34.82 37.62
C GLU A 77 -7.14 35.46 38.15
N VAL A 78 -7.11 35.93 39.39
CA VAL A 78 -8.24 36.68 39.98
C VAL A 78 -8.45 37.98 39.19
N GLY A 79 -9.68 38.25 38.81
CA GLY A 79 -10.05 39.46 38.07
C GLY A 79 -11.43 39.39 37.42
N ALA A 80 -11.78 40.42 36.65
CA ALA A 80 -13.04 40.41 35.92
C ALA A 80 -13.06 39.37 34.82
N THR A 81 -14.17 38.67 34.62
CA THR A 81 -14.34 37.65 33.58
C THR A 81 -14.28 38.22 32.15
N THR A 82 -14.36 39.54 32.00
CA THR A 82 -14.18 40.26 30.74
C THR A 82 -12.71 40.37 30.31
N ASP A 83 -11.77 40.21 31.23
CA ASP A 83 -10.34 40.26 30.95
C ASP A 83 -9.86 38.86 30.54
N SER A 84 -8.95 38.79 29.57
CA SER A 84 -8.43 37.51 29.08
C SER A 84 -6.91 37.43 29.20
N VAL A 85 -6.42 36.27 29.61
CA VAL A 85 -5.01 35.90 29.58
C VAL A 85 -4.84 34.89 28.46
N VAL A 86 -4.03 35.22 27.44
CA VAL A 86 -3.75 34.34 26.32
C VAL A 86 -2.41 33.66 26.53
N ILE A 87 -2.41 32.35 26.56
CA ILE A 87 -1.23 31.51 26.69
C ILE A 87 -1.04 30.79 25.37
N GLN A 88 0.15 30.87 24.82
CA GLN A 88 0.50 30.04 23.66
C GLN A 88 0.82 28.62 24.16
N GLY A 89 0.01 27.65 23.80
CA GLY A 89 0.30 26.23 23.96
C GLY A 89 1.31 25.80 22.92
N GLY A 90 2.52 26.26 22.98
CA GLY A 90 3.54 25.96 21.99
C GLY A 90 4.70 25.22 22.62
N GLY A 91 4.68 23.93 22.50
CA GLY A 91 5.73 23.01 22.86
C GLY A 91 5.22 21.58 22.65
N GLU A 92 6.08 20.66 22.28
CA GLU A 92 5.76 19.23 22.33
C GLU A 92 5.20 18.94 23.72
N VAL A 93 3.93 18.59 23.79
CA VAL A 93 3.29 18.23 25.07
C VAL A 93 3.95 16.95 25.53
N LEU A 94 4.76 17.05 26.60
CA LEU A 94 5.39 15.87 27.18
C LEU A 94 4.28 14.88 27.56
N GLN A 95 4.34 13.68 27.00
CA GLN A 95 3.39 12.61 27.29
C GLN A 95 3.55 12.14 28.73
N THR A 96 2.83 12.76 29.66
CA THR A 96 2.87 12.41 31.09
C THR A 96 1.70 11.53 31.52
N GLN A 97 0.68 11.36 30.65
CA GLN A 97 -0.58 10.68 30.97
C GLN A 97 -0.67 9.26 30.36
N SER A 98 0.27 8.87 29.52
CA SER A 98 0.28 7.55 28.88
C SER A 98 1.68 6.94 28.95
N ALA A 99 1.73 5.63 29.21
CA ALA A 99 2.96 4.84 29.12
C ALA A 99 3.26 4.39 27.69
N ALA A 100 2.41 4.71 26.72
CA ALA A 100 2.59 4.35 25.32
C ALA A 100 3.79 5.09 24.71
N ILE A 101 4.67 4.33 24.07
CA ILE A 101 5.75 4.91 23.26
C ILE A 101 5.19 5.11 21.86
N SER A 102 4.98 6.35 21.47
CA SER A 102 4.40 6.72 20.19
C SER A 102 5.23 7.74 19.44
N THR A 103 5.15 7.68 18.12
CA THR A 103 5.76 8.65 17.19
C THR A 103 4.69 9.08 16.21
N THR A 104 4.49 10.39 16.07
CA THR A 104 3.55 10.97 15.11
C THR A 104 4.29 11.66 13.99
N ILE A 105 3.89 11.40 12.74
CA ILE A 105 4.37 12.09 11.55
C ILE A 105 3.19 12.83 10.93
N THR A 106 3.35 14.14 10.77
CA THR A 106 2.30 15.01 10.27
C THR A 106 2.29 15.10 8.75
N GLY A 107 1.17 15.51 8.18
CA GLY A 107 0.96 15.58 6.75
C GLY A 107 2.00 16.41 5.99
N ARG A 108 2.56 17.47 6.59
CA ARG A 108 3.65 18.23 5.98
C ARG A 108 4.93 17.38 5.88
N GLN A 109 5.32 16.71 6.97
CA GLN A 109 6.48 15.81 6.94
C GLN A 109 6.26 14.66 5.95
N ILE A 110 5.03 14.11 5.87
CA ILE A 110 4.68 13.05 4.92
C ILE A 110 4.85 13.53 3.47
N THR A 111 4.40 14.75 3.14
CA THR A 111 4.49 15.30 1.78
C THR A 111 5.90 15.73 1.38
N ASP A 112 6.72 16.16 2.33
CA ASP A 112 8.09 16.65 2.09
C ASP A 112 9.10 15.50 1.91
N LEU A 113 8.76 14.29 2.33
CA LEU A 113 9.62 13.12 2.16
C LEU A 113 9.57 12.58 0.73
N PRO A 114 10.72 12.27 0.10
CA PRO A 114 10.80 11.89 -1.31
C PRO A 114 10.45 10.41 -1.54
N PHE A 115 9.21 10.00 -1.29
CA PHE A 115 8.75 8.64 -1.57
C PHE A 115 8.47 8.41 -3.05
N THR A 116 9.14 7.44 -3.63
CA THR A 116 8.93 7.08 -5.04
C THR A 116 7.57 6.43 -5.29
N SER A 117 7.02 5.73 -4.29
CA SER A 117 5.73 5.02 -4.36
C SER A 117 4.53 5.92 -4.05
N ARG A 118 4.75 7.03 -3.30
CA ARG A 118 3.71 7.89 -2.71
C ARG A 118 2.69 7.10 -1.89
N ASN A 119 3.08 5.95 -1.36
CA ASN A 119 2.29 5.15 -0.44
C ASN A 119 2.75 5.43 0.99
N VAL A 120 1.84 5.85 1.85
CA VAL A 120 2.15 6.21 3.24
C VAL A 120 2.69 5.02 4.03
N THR A 121 2.31 3.79 3.69
CA THR A 121 2.84 2.60 4.38
C THR A 121 4.35 2.40 4.19
N ASP A 122 4.94 2.95 3.13
CA ASP A 122 6.39 2.87 2.93
C ASP A 122 7.17 3.74 3.93
N LEU A 123 6.51 4.77 4.50
CA LEU A 123 7.05 5.59 5.58
C LEU A 123 7.40 4.75 6.81
N LEU A 124 6.62 3.71 7.07
CA LEU A 124 6.78 2.84 8.23
C LEU A 124 8.13 2.13 8.26
N LEU A 125 8.78 1.96 7.09
CA LEU A 125 10.10 1.36 6.98
C LEU A 125 11.22 2.23 7.57
N TYR A 126 10.98 3.51 7.73
CA TYR A 126 11.96 4.48 8.25
C TYR A 126 11.72 4.81 9.72
N LEU A 127 10.70 4.23 10.34
CA LEU A 127 10.40 4.48 11.75
C LEU A 127 11.27 3.64 12.68
N PRO A 128 11.60 4.16 13.88
CA PRO A 128 12.35 3.44 14.88
C PRO A 128 11.71 2.10 15.23
N GLY A 129 12.52 1.05 15.36
CA GLY A 129 12.06 -0.29 15.69
C GLY A 129 11.68 -1.15 14.47
N THR A 130 11.63 -0.59 13.26
CA THR A 130 11.38 -1.37 12.06
C THR A 130 12.62 -2.17 11.67
N THR A 131 12.47 -3.48 11.55
CA THR A 131 13.48 -4.35 10.95
C THR A 131 13.15 -4.51 9.48
N THR A 132 14.05 -4.03 8.61
CA THR A 132 13.80 -4.10 7.18
C THR A 132 14.83 -4.95 6.46
N PRO A 133 14.42 -5.99 5.74
CA PRO A 133 15.23 -6.59 4.69
C PRO A 133 15.14 -5.81 3.37
N GLY A 134 14.71 -4.55 3.39
CA GLY A 134 14.55 -3.68 2.21
C GLY A 134 13.22 -3.84 1.46
N ARG A 135 12.27 -4.60 2.00
CA ARG A 135 10.94 -4.80 1.40
C ARG A 135 9.84 -4.58 2.44
N PRO A 136 8.81 -3.76 2.16
CA PRO A 136 7.70 -3.52 3.09
C PRO A 136 7.08 -4.82 3.61
N ARG A 137 6.82 -5.76 2.70
CA ARG A 137 6.12 -7.01 2.98
C ARG A 137 6.84 -7.96 3.95
N SER A 138 8.15 -7.82 4.11
CA SER A 138 8.96 -8.72 4.95
C SER A 138 9.41 -8.06 6.25
N SER A 139 8.96 -6.84 6.51
CA SER A 139 9.37 -6.07 7.68
C SER A 139 8.60 -6.45 8.93
N SER A 140 9.19 -6.21 10.10
CA SER A 140 8.58 -6.38 11.40
C SER A 140 8.98 -5.23 12.34
N PHE A 141 8.30 -5.06 13.46
CA PHE A 141 8.64 -4.08 14.48
C PHE A 141 9.21 -4.76 15.73
N ASN A 142 10.32 -4.26 16.24
CA ASN A 142 10.95 -4.69 17.50
C ASN A 142 11.13 -6.22 17.60
N GLY A 143 11.34 -6.90 16.46
CA GLY A 143 11.46 -8.35 16.41
C GLY A 143 10.16 -9.14 16.61
N LEU A 144 9.01 -8.46 16.68
CA LEU A 144 7.71 -9.09 16.80
C LEU A 144 7.29 -9.74 15.47
N PRO A 145 6.48 -10.81 15.49
CA PRO A 145 5.93 -11.40 14.28
C PRO A 145 5.05 -10.40 13.53
N GLN A 146 4.96 -10.55 12.22
CA GLN A 146 4.19 -9.63 11.35
C GLN A 146 2.71 -9.54 11.74
N GLY A 147 2.12 -10.62 12.25
CA GLY A 147 0.75 -10.63 12.77
C GLY A 147 0.51 -9.75 14.00
N ALA A 148 1.59 -9.31 14.68
CA ALA A 148 1.51 -8.40 15.83
C ALA A 148 1.31 -6.92 15.44
N ILE A 149 1.23 -6.60 14.16
CA ILE A 149 1.00 -5.25 13.64
C ILE A 149 -0.48 -5.07 13.38
N ASN A 150 -1.06 -3.97 13.84
CA ASN A 150 -2.40 -3.55 13.50
C ASN A 150 -2.36 -2.20 12.78
N MET A 151 -2.95 -2.11 11.59
CA MET A 151 -3.00 -0.90 10.78
C MET A 151 -4.44 -0.47 10.53
N THR A 152 -4.74 0.77 10.89
CA THR A 152 -6.07 1.37 10.68
C THR A 152 -5.96 2.66 9.86
N LEU A 153 -6.96 2.90 9.04
CA LEU A 153 -7.21 4.17 8.37
C LEU A 153 -8.58 4.65 8.81
N ASP A 154 -8.63 5.84 9.42
CA ASP A 154 -9.86 6.40 10.00
C ASP A 154 -10.56 5.44 10.97
N GLY A 155 -9.78 4.69 11.75
CA GLY A 155 -10.28 3.71 12.73
C GLY A 155 -10.75 2.38 12.15
N VAL A 156 -10.67 2.18 10.83
CA VAL A 156 -11.03 0.92 10.16
C VAL A 156 -9.77 0.15 9.80
N SER A 157 -9.73 -1.16 10.12
CA SER A 157 -8.60 -2.01 9.73
C SER A 157 -8.49 -2.11 8.21
N ILE A 158 -7.28 -1.82 7.70
CA ILE A 158 -6.97 -1.90 6.27
C ILE A 158 -6.12 -3.12 5.91
N GLN A 159 -5.79 -3.97 6.87
CA GLN A 159 -5.00 -5.18 6.63
C GLN A 159 -5.83 -6.28 5.99
N ASP A 160 -5.19 -7.08 5.15
CA ASP A 160 -5.79 -8.31 4.62
C ASP A 160 -5.61 -9.43 5.64
N ASN A 161 -6.69 -9.88 6.26
CA ASN A 161 -6.68 -10.92 7.29
C ASN A 161 -6.10 -12.26 6.78
N GLY A 162 -6.20 -12.54 5.48
CA GLY A 162 -5.61 -13.74 4.87
C GLY A 162 -4.09 -13.68 4.72
N ALA A 163 -3.50 -12.48 4.74
CA ALA A 163 -2.06 -12.28 4.55
C ALA A 163 -1.35 -11.74 5.80
N ARG A 164 -2.06 -11.44 6.87
CA ARG A 164 -1.57 -10.72 8.05
C ARG A 164 -0.32 -11.35 8.69
N ASN A 165 -0.27 -12.67 8.79
CA ASN A 165 0.84 -13.38 9.44
C ASN A 165 2.09 -13.53 8.57
N THR A 166 1.95 -13.40 7.26
CA THR A 166 3.04 -13.61 6.29
C THR A 166 3.46 -12.33 5.59
N ASP A 167 2.67 -11.26 5.75
CA ASP A 167 2.80 -10.01 5.01
C ASP A 167 2.14 -8.86 5.80
N GLY A 168 2.66 -8.59 6.99
CA GLY A 168 2.04 -7.71 7.99
C GLY A 168 1.83 -6.27 7.54
N PHE A 169 2.66 -5.77 6.60
CA PHE A 169 2.50 -4.45 6.00
C PHE A 169 1.59 -4.42 4.77
N TYR A 170 1.04 -5.56 4.38
CA TYR A 170 0.12 -5.60 3.25
C TYR A 170 -1.25 -5.02 3.63
N THR A 171 -1.67 -4.02 2.89
CA THR A 171 -2.95 -3.35 3.10
C THR A 171 -3.90 -3.57 1.91
N ASN A 172 -5.18 -3.64 2.20
CA ASN A 172 -6.22 -3.75 1.18
C ASN A 172 -6.26 -2.52 0.26
N ILE A 173 -6.00 -1.34 0.83
CA ILE A 173 -5.82 -0.09 0.10
C ILE A 173 -4.46 0.51 0.43
N TYR A 174 -3.92 1.33 -0.47
CA TYR A 174 -2.69 2.08 -0.25
C TYR A 174 -3.02 3.55 0.04
N PRO A 175 -2.97 3.97 1.32
CA PRO A 175 -3.21 5.37 1.68
C PRO A 175 -2.22 6.29 0.96
N ARG A 176 -2.74 7.35 0.30
CA ARG A 176 -1.92 8.26 -0.50
C ARG A 176 -1.41 9.42 0.32
N VAL A 177 -0.18 9.85 0.04
CA VAL A 177 0.52 10.92 0.76
C VAL A 177 -0.32 12.20 0.85
N ASP A 178 -1.03 12.57 -0.22
CA ASP A 178 -1.86 13.78 -0.23
C ASP A 178 -3.23 13.60 0.44
N ALA A 179 -3.67 12.38 0.66
CA ALA A 179 -4.94 12.08 1.33
C ALA A 179 -4.79 11.97 2.86
N VAL A 180 -3.60 11.64 3.36
CA VAL A 180 -3.35 11.41 4.79
C VAL A 180 -2.86 12.68 5.48
N GLU A 181 -3.46 13.00 6.61
CA GLU A 181 -3.05 14.13 7.46
C GLU A 181 -1.99 13.72 8.46
N GLU A 182 -2.13 12.51 9.03
CA GLU A 182 -1.30 12.09 10.15
C GLU A 182 -1.12 10.58 10.17
N VAL A 183 0.07 10.14 10.56
CA VAL A 183 0.40 8.75 10.87
C VAL A 183 0.96 8.68 12.27
N THR A 184 0.30 7.95 13.14
CA THR A 184 0.76 7.68 14.50
C THR A 184 1.15 6.22 14.63
N LEU A 185 2.39 5.97 15.05
CA LEU A 185 2.90 4.66 15.42
C LEU A 185 3.00 4.57 16.94
N SER A 186 2.35 3.58 17.53
CA SER A 186 2.55 3.19 18.94
C SER A 186 3.17 1.80 19.00
N THR A 187 4.34 1.69 19.65
CA THR A 187 5.15 0.46 19.66
C THR A 187 5.13 -0.28 21.00
N ALA A 188 4.58 0.34 22.05
CA ALA A 188 4.49 -0.29 23.36
C ALA A 188 3.23 0.21 24.10
N THR A 189 2.66 -0.65 24.92
CA THR A 189 1.52 -0.39 25.82
C THR A 189 0.38 0.41 25.16
N PRO A 190 -0.19 -0.07 24.03
CA PRO A 190 -1.38 0.58 23.49
C PRO A 190 -2.51 0.52 24.50
N GLY A 191 -3.34 1.57 24.54
CA GLY A 191 -4.51 1.62 25.44
C GLY A 191 -5.56 0.56 25.07
N ALA A 192 -6.53 0.35 25.96
CA ALA A 192 -7.61 -0.62 25.76
C ALA A 192 -8.51 -0.30 24.56
N GLU A 193 -8.52 0.96 24.12
CA GLU A 193 -9.20 1.43 22.91
C GLU A 193 -8.56 0.90 21.60
N SER A 194 -7.35 0.39 21.68
CA SER A 194 -6.66 -0.20 20.52
C SER A 194 -7.15 -1.62 20.33
N ALA A 195 -8.26 -1.76 19.64
CA ALA A 195 -8.79 -3.07 19.26
C ALA A 195 -7.84 -3.77 18.30
N GLY A 196 -7.66 -5.08 18.48
CA GLY A 196 -6.90 -5.92 17.57
C GLY A 196 -5.73 -6.62 18.23
N GLU A 197 -5.21 -7.58 17.52
CA GLU A 197 -4.05 -8.35 17.92
C GLU A 197 -2.79 -7.54 17.72
N GLY A 198 -1.97 -7.44 18.74
CA GLY A 198 -0.61 -7.00 18.61
C GLY A 198 -0.23 -5.74 19.37
N ALA A 199 1.07 -5.69 19.66
CA ALA A 199 1.69 -4.64 20.44
C ALA A 199 1.98 -3.37 19.63
N VAL A 200 1.86 -3.42 18.30
CA VAL A 200 2.18 -2.31 17.40
C VAL A 200 0.91 -1.80 16.74
N GLN A 201 0.58 -0.55 16.99
CA GLN A 201 -0.60 0.11 16.44
C GLN A 201 -0.15 1.22 15.49
N ILE A 202 -0.61 1.18 14.25
CA ILE A 202 -0.38 2.19 13.23
C ILE A 202 -1.73 2.79 12.87
N LYS A 203 -1.94 4.03 13.29
CA LYS A 203 -3.18 4.78 13.06
C LYS A 203 -2.90 5.84 11.99
N MET A 204 -3.66 5.82 10.93
CA MET A 204 -3.63 6.82 9.87
C MET A 204 -4.96 7.54 9.82
N VAL A 205 -4.90 8.85 9.63
CA VAL A 205 -6.10 9.70 9.56
C VAL A 205 -6.07 10.48 8.24
N THR A 206 -7.19 10.45 7.52
CA THR A 206 -7.35 11.24 6.29
C THR A 206 -7.55 12.72 6.60
N ARG A 207 -7.13 13.57 5.66
CA ARG A 207 -7.35 15.02 5.73
C ARG A 207 -8.83 15.32 5.76
N GLN A 208 -9.19 16.38 6.48
CA GLN A 208 -10.54 16.92 6.53
C GLN A 208 -10.63 18.27 5.79
N GLY A 209 -11.85 18.67 5.45
CA GLY A 209 -12.14 20.01 5.01
C GLY A 209 -12.13 21.00 6.18
N THR A 210 -11.88 22.27 5.88
CA THR A 210 -11.83 23.35 6.86
C THR A 210 -12.76 24.49 6.43
N ASN A 211 -12.85 25.56 7.23
CA ASN A 211 -13.60 26.76 6.86
C ASN A 211 -13.01 27.49 5.65
N GLU A 212 -11.71 27.30 5.41
CA GLU A 212 -11.00 27.84 4.27
C GLU A 212 -10.85 26.77 3.19
N TYR A 213 -10.87 27.18 1.91
CA TYR A 213 -10.64 26.28 0.80
C TYR A 213 -9.16 26.09 0.56
N HIS A 214 -8.70 24.85 0.61
CA HIS A 214 -7.32 24.49 0.35
C HIS A 214 -7.25 23.37 -0.68
N GLY A 215 -6.21 23.39 -1.50
CA GLY A 215 -5.99 22.34 -2.49
C GLY A 215 -4.56 22.33 -3.00
N SER A 216 -4.23 21.27 -3.72
CA SER A 216 -2.98 21.13 -4.46
C SER A 216 -3.21 20.28 -5.70
N LEU A 217 -2.44 20.56 -6.74
CA LEU A 217 -2.34 19.74 -7.95
C LEU A 217 -0.87 19.38 -8.16
N TYR A 218 -0.62 18.17 -8.65
CA TYR A 218 0.74 17.70 -8.87
C TYR A 218 0.82 16.71 -10.03
N GLU A 219 2.01 16.63 -10.63
CA GLU A 219 2.43 15.63 -11.62
C GLU A 219 3.85 15.17 -11.30
N TYR A 220 4.06 13.87 -11.22
CA TYR A 220 5.38 13.24 -11.10
C TYR A 220 5.62 12.39 -12.33
N HIS A 221 6.62 12.75 -13.12
CA HIS A 221 7.02 12.02 -14.32
C HIS A 221 8.38 11.35 -14.15
N ARG A 222 8.46 10.07 -14.52
CA ARG A 222 9.71 9.32 -14.62
C ARG A 222 9.80 8.69 -15.99
N ASN A 223 11.01 8.66 -16.56
CA ASN A 223 11.23 8.13 -17.90
C ASN A 223 12.60 7.45 -17.98
N THR A 224 12.64 6.28 -18.59
CA THR A 224 13.86 5.51 -18.86
C THR A 224 14.96 6.33 -19.57
N VAL A 225 14.58 7.36 -20.34
CA VAL A 225 15.54 8.23 -21.03
C VAL A 225 16.50 8.91 -20.05
N LEU A 226 16.05 9.14 -18.82
CA LEU A 226 16.81 9.78 -17.75
C LEU A 226 17.59 8.78 -16.88
N ASP A 227 17.36 7.46 -17.07
CA ASP A 227 17.95 6.43 -16.24
C ASP A 227 19.19 5.80 -16.91
N ALA A 228 20.15 5.34 -16.11
CA ALA A 228 21.22 4.45 -16.56
C ALA A 228 20.66 3.05 -16.85
N ASN A 229 21.31 2.30 -17.74
CA ASN A 229 20.93 0.91 -17.96
C ASN A 229 21.40 0.02 -16.81
N TYR A 230 20.61 -1.01 -16.52
CA TYR A 230 20.96 -1.99 -15.51
C TYR A 230 22.17 -2.81 -15.96
N TRP A 231 23.13 -3.04 -15.05
CA TRP A 231 24.39 -3.69 -15.39
C TRP A 231 24.21 -5.08 -16.02
N PHE A 232 23.26 -5.88 -15.49
CA PHE A 232 22.99 -7.21 -16.03
C PHE A 232 22.38 -7.18 -17.44
N ASN A 233 21.63 -6.12 -17.80
CA ASN A 233 21.18 -5.96 -19.18
C ASN A 233 22.36 -5.77 -20.11
N ASN A 234 23.29 -4.87 -19.78
CA ASN A 234 24.50 -4.66 -20.58
C ASN A 234 25.36 -5.91 -20.69
N ARG A 235 25.41 -6.75 -19.65
CA ARG A 235 26.19 -8.00 -19.65
C ARG A 235 25.52 -9.10 -20.45
N ASN A 236 24.20 -9.27 -20.32
CA ASN A 236 23.49 -10.47 -20.78
C ASN A 236 22.88 -10.32 -22.18
N PHE A 237 22.52 -9.10 -22.60
CA PHE A 237 21.98 -8.86 -23.93
C PHE A 237 23.11 -8.89 -24.96
N ARG A 238 22.82 -9.54 -26.10
CA ARG A 238 23.71 -9.64 -27.24
C ARG A 238 23.03 -9.08 -28.48
N PRO A 239 23.81 -8.62 -29.49
CA PRO A 239 23.25 -8.20 -30.76
C PRO A 239 22.36 -9.30 -31.37
N GLY A 240 21.21 -8.92 -31.85
CA GLY A 240 20.34 -9.78 -32.65
C GLY A 240 20.85 -9.92 -34.08
N PRO A 241 20.15 -10.67 -34.93
CA PRO A 241 20.59 -10.93 -36.32
C PRO A 241 20.70 -9.68 -37.18
N THR A 242 19.98 -8.62 -36.83
CA THR A 242 19.93 -7.35 -37.58
C THR A 242 20.77 -6.23 -36.94
N ASP A 243 21.36 -6.48 -35.78
CA ASP A 243 22.14 -5.46 -35.06
C ASP A 243 23.61 -5.50 -35.52
N ASP A 244 24.22 -4.32 -35.62
CA ASP A 244 25.66 -4.20 -35.79
C ASP A 244 26.36 -4.41 -34.43
N PRO A 245 27.18 -5.45 -34.26
CA PRO A 245 27.86 -5.74 -33.00
C PRO A 245 28.75 -4.61 -32.51
N ALA A 246 29.27 -3.75 -33.40
CA ALA A 246 30.17 -2.65 -33.03
C ALA A 246 29.42 -1.46 -32.40
N THR A 247 28.16 -1.27 -32.76
CA THR A 247 27.33 -0.16 -32.29
C THR A 247 26.20 -0.60 -31.35
N PHE A 248 26.06 -1.90 -31.12
CA PHE A 248 25.00 -2.45 -30.28
C PHE A 248 25.04 -1.89 -28.86
N LYS A 249 23.90 -1.43 -28.41
CA LYS A 249 23.68 -1.07 -26.99
C LYS A 249 22.52 -1.90 -26.48
N ALA A 250 22.74 -2.57 -25.36
CA ALA A 250 21.67 -3.32 -24.70
C ALA A 250 20.48 -2.42 -24.39
N SER A 251 19.30 -2.90 -24.73
CA SER A 251 18.05 -2.20 -24.45
C SER A 251 17.89 -1.95 -22.96
N ARG A 252 17.44 -0.77 -22.60
CA ARG A 252 17.04 -0.43 -21.23
C ARG A 252 15.63 -0.94 -20.97
N ASP A 253 15.36 -1.34 -19.75
CA ASP A 253 14.00 -1.64 -19.33
C ASP A 253 13.15 -0.37 -19.49
N LEU A 254 12.04 -0.50 -20.18
CA LEU A 254 11.13 0.62 -20.37
C LEU A 254 10.43 0.92 -19.06
N MET A 255 10.50 2.15 -18.63
CA MET A 255 9.70 2.70 -17.55
C MET A 255 9.28 4.13 -17.92
N ILE A 256 7.99 4.31 -18.15
CA ILE A 256 7.38 5.64 -18.28
C ILE A 256 6.27 5.70 -17.24
N LEU A 257 6.50 6.45 -16.18
CA LEU A 257 5.57 6.64 -15.09
C LEU A 257 5.03 8.07 -15.14
N ASN A 258 3.71 8.19 -15.16
CA ASN A 258 2.99 9.42 -14.89
C ASN A 258 2.14 9.19 -13.65
N GLN A 259 2.34 10.00 -12.63
CA GLN A 259 1.61 9.96 -11.37
C GLN A 259 1.11 11.36 -11.07
N PHE A 260 -0.17 11.57 -11.30
CA PHE A 260 -0.79 12.88 -11.19
C PHE A 260 -2.03 12.83 -10.34
N GLY A 261 -2.35 13.95 -9.73
CA GLY A 261 -3.50 14.04 -8.87
C GLY A 261 -3.72 15.43 -8.32
N GLY A 262 -4.68 15.51 -7.43
CA GLY A 262 -4.98 16.71 -6.70
C GLY A 262 -5.88 16.43 -5.53
N ARG A 263 -5.82 17.33 -4.57
CA ARG A 263 -6.71 17.36 -3.42
C ARG A 263 -7.39 18.71 -3.33
N PHE A 264 -8.58 18.72 -2.77
CA PHE A 264 -9.33 19.93 -2.51
C PHE A 264 -10.28 19.71 -1.34
N GLY A 265 -10.38 20.70 -0.46
CA GLY A 265 -11.28 20.65 0.70
C GLY A 265 -11.70 22.04 1.13
N GLY A 266 -12.80 22.09 1.88
CA GLY A 266 -13.37 23.32 2.39
C GLY A 266 -14.75 23.14 2.99
N ALA A 267 -15.41 24.24 3.35
CA ALA A 267 -16.80 24.23 3.79
C ALA A 267 -17.77 23.98 2.64
N ILE A 268 -18.80 23.18 2.86
CA ILE A 268 -19.86 22.93 1.86
C ILE A 268 -20.72 24.18 1.76
N LYS A 269 -20.68 24.87 0.62
CA LYS A 269 -21.53 26.05 0.34
C LYS A 269 -22.37 25.82 -0.88
N ILE A 270 -23.69 25.93 -0.71
CA ILE A 270 -24.66 25.90 -1.80
C ILE A 270 -25.27 27.31 -1.86
N PRO A 271 -25.00 28.09 -2.91
CA PRO A 271 -25.45 29.45 -3.01
C PRO A 271 -26.96 29.57 -2.75
N HIS A 272 -27.36 30.49 -1.91
CA HIS A 272 -28.73 30.79 -1.50
C HIS A 272 -29.49 29.67 -0.77
N VAL A 273 -28.86 28.50 -0.51
CA VAL A 273 -29.50 27.33 0.12
C VAL A 273 -28.86 26.97 1.44
N PHE A 274 -27.52 26.87 1.46
CA PHE A 274 -26.81 26.37 2.63
C PHE A 274 -25.39 26.97 2.74
N ASP A 275 -25.08 27.51 3.92
CA ASP A 275 -23.71 27.88 4.31
C ASP A 275 -23.22 26.93 5.40
N GLY A 276 -22.28 26.10 5.00
CA GLY A 276 -21.68 25.09 5.87
C GLY A 276 -20.48 25.57 6.69
N HIS A 277 -20.22 26.89 6.73
CA HIS A 277 -19.19 27.43 7.62
C HIS A 277 -19.44 26.99 9.07
N ASP A 278 -18.42 26.42 9.74
CA ASP A 278 -18.49 25.78 11.07
C ASP A 278 -19.43 24.55 11.18
N LYS A 279 -20.05 24.08 10.08
CA LYS A 279 -21.10 23.05 10.13
C LYS A 279 -20.86 21.84 9.25
N ALA A 280 -20.39 22.05 8.04
CA ALA A 280 -20.29 20.97 7.08
C ALA A 280 -19.10 21.16 6.16
N PHE A 281 -18.29 20.14 6.05
CA PHE A 281 -17.04 20.18 5.32
C PHE A 281 -16.92 19.00 4.36
N PHE A 282 -16.13 19.19 3.33
CA PHE A 282 -15.76 18.13 2.43
C PHE A 282 -14.25 18.14 2.20
N PHE A 283 -13.71 16.98 1.94
CA PHE A 283 -12.37 16.79 1.40
C PHE A 283 -12.42 15.72 0.31
N VAL A 284 -11.79 16.02 -0.82
CA VAL A 284 -11.63 15.08 -1.92
C VAL A 284 -10.16 15.00 -2.31
N ASN A 285 -9.70 13.80 -2.56
CA ASN A 285 -8.40 13.52 -3.17
C ASN A 285 -8.59 12.57 -4.34
N TYR A 286 -7.89 12.82 -5.42
CA TYR A 286 -7.80 11.93 -6.55
C TYR A 286 -6.34 11.80 -6.98
N GLU A 287 -5.85 10.58 -7.08
CA GLU A 287 -4.55 10.28 -7.64
C GLU A 287 -4.67 9.18 -8.68
N GLN A 288 -3.97 9.33 -9.79
CA GLN A 288 -3.83 8.30 -10.79
C GLN A 288 -2.36 8.00 -11.04
N PHE A 289 -2.04 6.73 -11.03
CA PHE A 289 -0.75 6.16 -11.36
C PHE A 289 -0.87 5.44 -12.70
N ARG A 290 -0.04 5.82 -13.67
CA ARG A 290 0.06 5.18 -14.99
C ARG A 290 1.50 4.81 -15.27
N LEU A 291 1.76 3.53 -15.31
CA LEU A 291 3.08 2.98 -15.58
C LEU A 291 3.03 2.21 -16.90
N ALA A 292 3.83 2.61 -17.88
CA ALA A 292 4.21 1.76 -19.00
C ALA A 292 5.58 1.16 -18.69
N THR A 293 5.68 -0.16 -18.74
CA THR A 293 6.91 -0.86 -18.38
C THR A 293 7.15 -2.06 -19.29
N SER A 294 8.41 -2.38 -19.50
CA SER A 294 8.87 -3.68 -19.97
C SER A 294 10.01 -4.13 -19.07
N GLN A 295 10.17 -5.42 -18.94
CA GLN A 295 11.22 -5.99 -18.12
C GLN A 295 12.00 -7.00 -18.95
N ALA A 296 13.32 -6.82 -19.01
CA ALA A 296 14.20 -7.75 -19.68
C ALA A 296 14.04 -9.17 -19.15
N GLN A 297 13.90 -10.13 -20.03
CA GLN A 297 13.71 -11.54 -19.73
C GLN A 297 14.81 -12.39 -20.36
N THR A 298 15.24 -13.41 -19.64
CA THR A 298 16.15 -14.43 -20.13
C THR A 298 15.48 -15.79 -20.09
N ARG A 299 15.68 -16.59 -21.13
CA ARG A 299 15.17 -17.96 -21.23
C ARG A 299 16.29 -18.89 -21.69
N THR A 300 16.27 -20.11 -21.19
CA THR A 300 17.11 -21.20 -21.72
C THR A 300 16.32 -21.98 -22.77
N ILE A 301 16.87 -22.10 -23.94
CA ILE A 301 16.29 -22.83 -25.08
C ILE A 301 17.25 -23.93 -25.55
N LEU A 302 16.74 -24.93 -26.25
CA LEU A 302 17.57 -25.98 -26.85
C LEU A 302 18.41 -25.44 -28.01
N SER A 303 19.63 -25.92 -28.13
CA SER A 303 20.44 -25.70 -29.34
C SER A 303 19.80 -26.39 -30.57
N PRO A 304 20.12 -25.97 -31.80
CA PRO A 304 19.56 -26.57 -33.02
C PRO A 304 19.78 -28.09 -33.13
N LEU A 305 20.92 -28.60 -32.67
CA LEU A 305 21.19 -30.05 -32.67
C LEU A 305 20.35 -30.78 -31.61
N ALA A 306 20.25 -30.21 -30.42
CA ALA A 306 19.44 -30.78 -29.34
C ALA A 306 17.96 -30.80 -29.68
N MET A 307 17.45 -29.82 -30.43
CA MET A 307 16.09 -29.84 -30.97
C MET A 307 15.81 -31.01 -31.93
N GLN A 308 16.84 -31.59 -32.52
CA GLN A 308 16.74 -32.78 -33.39
C GLN A 308 16.97 -34.10 -32.64
N GLY A 309 17.10 -34.04 -31.31
CA GLY A 309 17.40 -35.19 -30.46
C GLY A 309 18.89 -35.58 -30.47
N VAL A 310 19.77 -34.75 -31.03
CA VAL A 310 21.21 -34.97 -31.06
C VAL A 310 21.87 -34.18 -29.92
N PHE A 311 22.31 -34.88 -28.88
CA PHE A 311 22.95 -34.29 -27.73
C PHE A 311 24.46 -34.40 -27.78
N GLN A 312 25.15 -33.35 -27.33
CA GLN A 312 26.60 -33.27 -27.26
C GLN A 312 27.06 -33.46 -25.80
N TYR A 313 28.15 -34.17 -25.63
CA TYR A 313 28.78 -34.38 -24.34
C TYR A 313 30.31 -34.34 -24.42
N ASN A 314 30.95 -33.88 -23.37
CA ASN A 314 32.40 -33.87 -23.29
C ASN A 314 32.91 -35.27 -22.93
N SER A 315 33.88 -35.76 -23.68
CA SER A 315 34.62 -36.98 -23.39
C SER A 315 36.12 -36.68 -23.31
N SER A 316 36.93 -37.66 -22.85
CA SER A 316 38.37 -37.56 -22.87
C SER A 316 38.96 -37.39 -24.29
N ALA A 317 38.22 -37.77 -25.33
CA ALA A 317 38.60 -37.62 -26.73
C ALA A 317 37.92 -36.39 -27.40
N GLY A 318 37.45 -35.42 -26.63
CA GLY A 318 36.75 -34.22 -27.11
C GLY A 318 35.21 -34.34 -27.09
N VAL A 319 34.53 -33.37 -27.73
CA VAL A 319 33.06 -33.33 -27.81
C VAL A 319 32.55 -34.46 -28.69
N ARG A 320 31.65 -35.26 -28.16
CA ARG A 320 30.96 -36.34 -28.90
C ARG A 320 29.46 -36.03 -29.01
N GLN A 321 28.80 -36.68 -29.98
CA GLN A 321 27.39 -36.55 -30.23
C GLN A 321 26.69 -37.90 -30.09
N VAL A 322 25.46 -37.88 -29.57
CA VAL A 322 24.58 -39.05 -29.51
C VAL A 322 23.17 -38.66 -29.90
N ASN A 323 22.56 -39.40 -30.79
CA ASN A 323 21.12 -39.26 -31.06
C ASN A 323 20.36 -40.05 -29.99
N VAL A 324 19.79 -39.33 -29.04
CA VAL A 324 19.11 -39.91 -27.88
C VAL A 324 17.84 -40.64 -28.29
N LEU A 325 17.13 -40.16 -29.31
CA LEU A 325 15.91 -40.82 -29.81
C LEU A 325 16.20 -42.19 -30.44
N GLN A 326 17.24 -42.24 -31.25
CA GLN A 326 17.69 -43.51 -31.83
C GLN A 326 18.21 -44.48 -30.75
N LEU A 327 18.96 -43.98 -29.79
CA LEU A 327 19.48 -44.79 -28.70
C LEU A 327 18.34 -45.43 -27.88
N VAL A 328 17.32 -44.63 -27.54
CA VAL A 328 16.17 -45.08 -26.76
C VAL A 328 15.29 -46.06 -27.54
N ALA A 329 15.11 -45.83 -28.86
CA ALA A 329 14.38 -46.74 -29.72
C ALA A 329 15.10 -48.11 -29.87
N ALA A 330 16.44 -48.08 -29.96
CA ALA A 330 17.27 -49.30 -30.01
C ALA A 330 17.20 -50.14 -28.71
N ALA A 331 16.77 -49.58 -27.61
CA ALA A 331 16.55 -50.31 -26.35
C ALA A 331 15.35 -51.28 -26.40
N GLY A 332 14.58 -51.31 -27.49
CA GLY A 332 13.55 -52.31 -27.74
C GLY A 332 12.29 -52.24 -26.85
N LYS A 333 12.07 -51.09 -26.20
CA LYS A 333 10.95 -50.86 -25.25
C LYS A 333 9.76 -50.11 -25.88
N GLY A 334 9.70 -50.05 -27.22
CA GLY A 334 8.60 -49.42 -27.96
C GLY A 334 8.65 -47.88 -27.99
N TYR A 335 9.76 -47.27 -27.62
CA TYR A 335 9.95 -45.82 -27.73
C TYR A 335 10.14 -45.38 -29.17
N ALA A 336 9.60 -44.20 -29.54
CA ALA A 336 9.76 -43.63 -30.87
C ALA A 336 11.21 -43.19 -31.16
N SER A 337 11.65 -43.39 -32.41
CA SER A 337 12.97 -42.91 -32.88
C SER A 337 12.94 -41.48 -33.42
N THR A 338 11.77 -40.85 -33.43
CA THR A 338 11.55 -39.49 -33.93
C THR A 338 10.92 -38.61 -32.82
N ILE A 339 11.07 -37.31 -32.95
CA ILE A 339 10.43 -36.33 -32.07
C ILE A 339 8.93 -36.40 -32.31
N ASP A 340 8.16 -36.33 -31.22
CA ASP A 340 6.71 -36.12 -31.30
C ASP A 340 6.41 -34.88 -32.14
N PRO A 341 5.52 -34.95 -33.14
CA PRO A 341 5.26 -33.83 -34.05
C PRO A 341 4.75 -32.56 -33.31
N THR A 342 4.00 -32.72 -32.23
CA THR A 342 3.46 -31.61 -31.44
C THR A 342 4.57 -30.88 -30.69
N ILE A 343 5.44 -31.64 -30.03
CA ILE A 343 6.60 -31.07 -29.32
C ILE A 343 7.61 -30.51 -30.34
N GLY A 344 7.85 -31.18 -31.46
CA GLY A 344 8.73 -30.66 -32.52
C GLY A 344 8.25 -29.32 -33.07
N LYS A 345 6.94 -29.17 -33.25
CA LYS A 345 6.36 -27.89 -33.67
C LYS A 345 6.53 -26.82 -32.58
N LEU A 346 6.27 -27.14 -31.32
CA LEU A 346 6.47 -26.20 -30.20
C LEU A 346 7.91 -25.70 -30.11
N LEU A 347 8.89 -26.61 -30.22
CA LEU A 347 10.31 -26.24 -30.23
C LEU A 347 10.66 -25.34 -31.41
N THR A 348 10.07 -25.61 -32.59
CA THR A 348 10.25 -24.79 -33.80
C THR A 348 9.64 -23.40 -33.62
N ASP A 349 8.43 -23.30 -33.04
CA ASP A 349 7.76 -22.03 -32.77
C ASP A 349 8.59 -21.19 -31.78
N ILE A 350 9.09 -21.80 -30.68
CA ILE A 350 9.98 -21.15 -29.71
C ILE A 350 11.25 -20.63 -30.41
N ARG A 351 11.87 -21.48 -31.23
CA ARG A 351 13.12 -21.12 -31.94
C ARG A 351 12.91 -19.99 -32.92
N SER A 352 11.83 -20.00 -33.66
CA SER A 352 11.48 -18.96 -34.63
C SER A 352 11.22 -17.63 -33.94
N ALA A 353 10.45 -17.64 -32.84
CA ALA A 353 10.20 -16.46 -32.03
C ALA A 353 11.52 -15.90 -31.46
N ALA A 354 12.37 -16.76 -30.92
CA ALA A 354 13.66 -16.36 -30.36
C ALA A 354 14.63 -15.80 -31.41
N ALA A 355 14.68 -16.39 -32.60
CA ALA A 355 15.57 -15.96 -33.68
C ALA A 355 15.20 -14.59 -34.27
N SER A 356 13.92 -14.20 -34.21
CA SER A 356 13.41 -12.98 -34.85
C SER A 356 13.35 -11.76 -33.91
N THR A 357 13.42 -11.94 -32.57
CA THR A 357 13.04 -10.89 -31.63
C THR A 357 14.07 -10.58 -30.53
N GLY A 358 15.16 -11.34 -30.44
CA GLY A 358 16.16 -11.10 -29.40
C GLY A 358 17.52 -11.74 -29.68
N GLY A 359 18.43 -11.59 -28.72
CA GLY A 359 19.78 -12.13 -28.80
C GLY A 359 19.86 -13.57 -28.30
N ILE A 360 20.51 -14.45 -29.05
CA ILE A 360 20.79 -15.83 -28.65
C ILE A 360 22.28 -15.98 -28.38
N GLN A 361 22.63 -16.56 -27.24
CA GLN A 361 24.01 -16.83 -26.85
C GLN A 361 24.19 -18.30 -26.48
N GLN A 362 25.29 -18.92 -26.97
CA GLN A 362 25.65 -20.27 -26.58
C GLN A 362 26.05 -20.29 -25.09
N LEU A 363 25.53 -21.26 -24.34
CA LEU A 363 25.95 -21.55 -22.97
C LEU A 363 27.15 -22.50 -22.92
N ALA A 364 27.70 -22.72 -21.71
CA ALA A 364 28.74 -23.70 -21.49
C ALA A 364 28.28 -25.15 -21.86
N ASP A 365 27.03 -25.46 -21.60
CA ASP A 365 26.40 -26.69 -22.13
C ASP A 365 26.09 -26.48 -23.62
N PRO A 366 26.67 -27.29 -24.51
CA PRO A 366 26.47 -27.18 -25.96
C PRO A 366 25.03 -27.50 -26.40
N ASN A 367 24.23 -28.11 -25.54
CA ASN A 367 22.84 -28.48 -25.81
C ASN A 367 21.85 -27.35 -25.56
N THR A 368 22.28 -26.31 -24.88
CA THR A 368 21.40 -25.20 -24.49
C THR A 368 21.98 -23.86 -24.88
N GLN A 369 21.09 -22.89 -25.08
CA GLN A 369 21.42 -21.51 -25.41
C GLN A 369 20.59 -20.57 -24.52
N THR A 370 21.14 -19.39 -24.19
CA THR A 370 20.39 -18.32 -23.55
C THR A 370 19.75 -17.45 -24.64
N TYR A 371 18.50 -17.17 -24.48
CA TYR A 371 17.74 -16.21 -25.27
C TYR A 371 17.33 -15.04 -24.37
N SER A 372 17.66 -13.82 -24.78
CA SER A 372 17.33 -12.60 -24.06
C SER A 372 16.41 -11.72 -24.90
N PHE A 373 15.34 -11.22 -24.30
CA PHE A 373 14.37 -10.36 -24.96
C PHE A 373 13.69 -9.42 -23.98
N SER A 374 13.08 -8.34 -24.49
CA SER A 374 12.25 -7.42 -23.70
C SER A 374 10.82 -7.51 -24.20
N PRO A 375 9.91 -8.14 -23.47
CA PRO A 375 8.50 -8.19 -23.86
C PRO A 375 7.92 -6.78 -23.86
N SER A 376 7.14 -6.46 -24.88
CA SER A 376 6.40 -5.21 -25.00
C SER A 376 5.04 -5.31 -24.35
N GLY A 377 4.44 -4.17 -23.98
CA GLY A 377 3.03 -4.08 -23.62
C GLY A 377 2.72 -4.26 -22.14
N GLY A 378 3.72 -4.29 -21.25
CA GLY A 378 3.48 -4.18 -19.82
C GLY A 378 2.94 -2.80 -19.48
N GLY A 379 1.91 -2.76 -18.64
CA GLY A 379 1.33 -1.51 -18.20
C GLY A 379 0.48 -1.70 -16.95
N GLU A 380 0.44 -0.65 -16.14
CA GLU A 380 -0.30 -0.65 -14.90
C GLU A 380 -1.03 0.69 -14.74
N ILE A 381 -2.29 0.63 -14.37
CA ILE A 381 -3.10 1.80 -14.03
C ILE A 381 -3.66 1.56 -12.63
N ARG A 382 -3.42 2.53 -11.74
CA ARG A 382 -4.05 2.57 -10.42
C ARG A 382 -4.75 3.91 -10.23
N ILE A 383 -5.89 3.89 -9.57
CA ILE A 383 -6.72 5.06 -9.29
C ILE A 383 -7.07 5.04 -7.81
N PHE A 384 -6.92 6.19 -7.15
CA PHE A 384 -7.08 6.33 -5.69
C PHE A 384 -7.96 7.54 -5.35
N PRO A 385 -9.28 7.46 -5.48
CA PRO A 385 -10.17 8.49 -4.95
C PRO A 385 -10.35 8.32 -3.44
N THR A 386 -10.31 9.45 -2.72
CA THR A 386 -10.69 9.58 -1.32
C THR A 386 -11.72 10.68 -1.21
N ILE A 387 -12.81 10.43 -0.48
CA ILE A 387 -13.86 11.39 -0.20
C ILE A 387 -14.12 11.36 1.30
N ARG A 388 -14.13 12.51 1.94
CA ARG A 388 -14.49 12.67 3.34
C ARG A 388 -15.50 13.79 3.49
N LEU A 389 -16.50 13.55 4.30
CA LEU A 389 -17.53 14.50 4.70
C LEU A 389 -17.59 14.57 6.22
N ASP A 390 -17.57 15.78 6.75
CA ASP A 390 -17.63 16.04 8.18
C ASP A 390 -18.81 17.01 8.46
N PHE A 391 -19.65 16.68 9.44
CA PHE A 391 -20.81 17.45 9.81
C PHE A 391 -20.87 17.72 11.31
N ASN A 392 -20.81 18.98 11.70
CA ASN A 392 -21.13 19.44 13.03
C ASN A 392 -22.67 19.55 13.13
N LEU A 393 -23.37 18.45 13.40
CA LEU A 393 -24.83 18.39 13.45
C LEU A 393 -25.39 19.29 14.55
N SER A 394 -24.66 19.44 15.63
CA SER A 394 -24.92 20.36 16.73
C SER A 394 -23.63 20.55 17.55
N SER A 395 -23.66 21.38 18.57
CA SER A 395 -22.55 21.50 19.55
C SER A 395 -22.27 20.20 20.33
N LYS A 396 -23.11 19.17 20.17
CA LYS A 396 -22.97 17.88 20.87
C LYS A 396 -22.71 16.71 19.95
N HIS A 397 -23.03 16.83 18.68
CA HIS A 397 -22.99 15.70 17.73
C HIS A 397 -22.16 16.06 16.52
N HIS A 398 -21.16 15.23 16.25
CA HIS A 398 -20.30 15.32 15.08
C HIS A 398 -20.38 13.98 14.31
N LEU A 399 -20.66 14.06 13.02
CA LEU A 399 -20.74 12.92 12.09
C LEU A 399 -19.62 13.04 11.06
N GLU A 400 -18.89 11.96 10.86
CA GLU A 400 -17.94 11.85 9.75
C GLU A 400 -18.26 10.64 8.88
N GLU A 401 -18.06 10.79 7.58
CA GLU A 401 -18.16 9.71 6.59
C GLU A 401 -16.97 9.78 5.63
N ILE A 402 -16.26 8.66 5.47
CA ILE A 402 -15.03 8.59 4.72
C ILE A 402 -15.07 7.40 3.77
N TRP A 403 -14.75 7.64 2.50
CA TRP A 403 -14.56 6.63 1.47
C TRP A 403 -13.16 6.70 0.91
N ASN A 404 -12.43 5.58 0.96
CA ASN A 404 -11.19 5.39 0.25
C ASN A 404 -11.38 4.24 -0.73
N ILE A 405 -11.08 4.46 -1.99
CA ILE A 405 -11.24 3.49 -3.07
C ILE A 405 -9.91 3.31 -3.78
N GLN A 406 -9.64 2.10 -4.21
CA GLN A 406 -8.48 1.78 -5.04
C GLN A 406 -8.91 0.86 -6.18
N SER A 407 -8.67 1.29 -7.40
CA SER A 407 -8.72 0.42 -8.57
C SER A 407 -7.31 0.16 -9.09
N HIS A 408 -7.03 -1.07 -9.44
CA HIS A 408 -5.74 -1.50 -9.99
C HIS A 408 -6.00 -2.42 -11.19
N HIS A 409 -5.36 -2.11 -12.30
CA HIS A 409 -5.39 -2.91 -13.50
C HIS A 409 -3.99 -3.00 -14.12
N THR A 410 -3.50 -4.21 -14.31
CA THR A 410 -2.27 -4.47 -15.06
C THR A 410 -2.53 -5.50 -16.15
N LEU A 411 -2.04 -5.23 -17.34
CA LEU A 411 -2.18 -6.13 -18.50
C LEU A 411 -1.21 -7.30 -18.42
N VAL A 412 0.00 -7.05 -17.94
CA VAL A 412 1.01 -8.08 -17.70
C VAL A 412 1.44 -7.95 -16.24
N ASP A 413 1.13 -8.93 -15.45
CA ASP A 413 1.46 -8.95 -14.03
C ASP A 413 2.89 -9.44 -13.81
N PHE A 414 3.86 -8.54 -13.97
CA PHE A 414 5.29 -8.86 -13.76
C PHE A 414 5.59 -9.31 -12.34
N LEU A 415 4.84 -8.84 -11.36
CA LEU A 415 5.03 -9.22 -9.95
C LEU A 415 4.74 -10.71 -9.72
N ASN A 416 3.74 -11.25 -10.41
CA ASN A 416 3.31 -12.65 -10.30
C ASN A 416 3.73 -13.48 -11.53
N ASN A 417 4.84 -13.11 -12.19
CA ASN A 417 5.37 -13.80 -13.37
C ASN A 417 4.38 -13.90 -14.54
N GLY A 418 3.54 -12.88 -14.71
CA GLY A 418 2.51 -12.84 -15.76
C GLY A 418 3.02 -12.56 -17.16
N SER A 419 4.33 -12.31 -17.36
CA SER A 419 4.92 -12.05 -18.68
C SER A 419 4.83 -13.30 -19.57
N PRO A 420 4.74 -13.14 -20.91
CA PRO A 420 4.77 -14.27 -21.84
C PRO A 420 6.08 -15.04 -21.70
N ALA A 421 6.01 -16.35 -21.86
CA ALA A 421 7.20 -17.19 -21.81
C ALA A 421 8.17 -16.85 -22.94
N PHE A 422 7.65 -16.61 -24.13
CA PHE A 422 8.38 -16.20 -25.33
C PHE A 422 7.57 -15.18 -26.13
N PRO A 423 8.20 -14.37 -27.00
CA PRO A 423 7.49 -13.48 -27.91
C PRO A 423 6.48 -14.26 -28.80
N GLY A 424 5.30 -13.68 -28.96
CA GLY A 424 4.22 -14.33 -29.73
C GLY A 424 3.42 -15.39 -28.96
N PHE A 425 3.83 -15.71 -27.73
CA PHE A 425 3.06 -16.54 -26.81
C PHE A 425 2.17 -15.65 -25.93
N SER A 426 1.08 -16.22 -25.43
CA SER A 426 0.14 -15.51 -24.56
C SER A 426 0.80 -15.06 -23.27
N ASN A 427 0.34 -13.94 -22.72
CA ASN A 427 0.69 -13.54 -21.36
C ASN A 427 0.21 -14.59 -20.35
N ILE A 428 1.01 -14.83 -19.32
CA ILE A 428 0.67 -15.82 -18.29
C ILE A 428 -0.38 -15.27 -17.34
N GLY A 429 -0.40 -13.95 -17.11
CA GLY A 429 -1.40 -13.36 -16.23
C GLY A 429 -1.48 -11.85 -16.26
N SER A 430 -2.67 -11.39 -15.90
CA SER A 430 -3.00 -9.99 -15.61
C SER A 430 -3.60 -9.88 -14.21
N GLN A 431 -3.69 -8.68 -13.67
CA GLN A 431 -4.35 -8.44 -12.40
C GLN A 431 -5.39 -7.35 -12.55
N LYS A 432 -6.56 -7.57 -11.93
CA LYS A 432 -7.59 -6.56 -11.77
C LYS A 432 -8.06 -6.55 -10.32
N SER A 433 -8.07 -5.39 -9.68
CA SER A 433 -8.59 -5.27 -8.33
C SER A 433 -9.44 -4.01 -8.17
N SER A 434 -10.44 -4.11 -7.32
CA SER A 434 -11.24 -2.97 -6.87
C SER A 434 -11.43 -3.14 -5.37
N ARG A 435 -10.84 -2.26 -4.60
CA ARG A 435 -10.80 -2.32 -3.13
C ARG A 435 -11.31 -1.01 -2.55
N PHE A 436 -11.85 -1.06 -1.36
CA PHE A 436 -12.35 0.12 -0.69
C PHE A 436 -12.29 -0.02 0.83
N THR A 437 -12.31 1.13 1.51
CA THR A 437 -12.73 1.27 2.89
C THR A 437 -13.79 2.34 2.99
N ASN A 438 -14.76 2.10 3.87
CA ASN A 438 -15.74 3.09 4.29
C ASN A 438 -15.71 3.15 5.81
N ALA A 439 -15.72 4.36 6.36
CA ALA A 439 -15.84 4.61 7.78
C ALA A 439 -16.95 5.63 8.01
N ILE A 440 -17.85 5.32 8.93
CA ILE A 440 -18.88 6.25 9.42
C ILE A 440 -18.71 6.31 10.93
N ALA A 441 -18.57 7.51 11.50
CA ALA A 441 -18.49 7.67 12.94
C ALA A 441 -19.38 8.82 13.41
N LEU A 442 -20.09 8.56 14.49
CA LEU A 442 -20.89 9.54 15.20
C LEU A 442 -20.35 9.71 16.60
N ARG A 443 -19.83 10.91 16.87
CA ARG A 443 -19.41 11.31 18.22
C ARG A 443 -20.47 12.17 18.85
N SER A 444 -20.83 11.84 20.09
CA SER A 444 -21.90 12.47 20.85
C SER A 444 -21.43 12.85 22.26
N THR A 445 -21.41 14.14 22.56
CA THR A 445 -21.21 14.67 23.93
C THR A 445 -22.57 14.63 24.65
N LEU A 446 -22.86 13.53 25.33
CA LEU A 446 -24.15 13.30 25.99
C LEU A 446 -24.32 14.19 27.23
N SER A 447 -23.23 14.38 27.97
CA SER A 447 -23.14 15.34 29.07
C SER A 447 -21.74 15.91 29.17
N SER A 448 -21.49 16.83 30.12
CA SER A 448 -20.13 17.35 30.41
C SER A 448 -19.14 16.30 30.89
N THR A 449 -19.62 15.11 31.27
CA THR A 449 -18.81 14.00 31.79
C THR A 449 -18.95 12.70 30.99
N LEU A 450 -19.82 12.67 29.98
CA LEU A 450 -20.11 11.46 29.23
C LEU A 450 -20.08 11.74 27.72
N VAL A 451 -19.15 11.08 27.03
CA VAL A 451 -19.02 11.12 25.57
C VAL A 451 -19.11 9.69 25.03
N ASN A 452 -19.81 9.54 23.93
CA ASN A 452 -19.86 8.30 23.16
C ASN A 452 -19.35 8.53 21.74
N GLU A 453 -18.58 7.60 21.22
CA GLU A 453 -18.21 7.52 19.81
C GLU A 453 -18.58 6.13 19.29
N ALA A 454 -19.58 6.08 18.42
CA ALA A 454 -19.96 4.89 17.68
C ALA A 454 -19.36 4.95 16.26
N ARG A 455 -18.61 3.94 15.87
CA ARG A 455 -17.97 3.82 14.56
C ARG A 455 -18.34 2.53 13.87
N PHE A 456 -18.78 2.66 12.64
CA PHE A 456 -18.96 1.55 11.71
C PHE A 456 -17.92 1.64 10.61
N GLY A 457 -17.30 0.51 10.27
CA GLY A 457 -16.31 0.41 9.22
C GLY A 457 -16.54 -0.80 8.33
N LEU A 458 -16.28 -0.62 7.05
CA LEU A 458 -16.29 -1.68 6.05
C LEU A 458 -15.03 -1.55 5.21
N ALA A 459 -14.23 -2.61 5.17
CA ALA A 459 -13.09 -2.74 4.28
C ALA A 459 -13.26 -4.00 3.42
N GLY A 460 -12.79 -3.95 2.17
CA GLY A 460 -12.87 -5.13 1.31
C GLY A 460 -12.63 -4.84 -0.16
N GLY A 461 -13.24 -5.67 -0.99
CA GLY A 461 -13.14 -5.61 -2.44
C GLY A 461 -12.46 -6.82 -3.03
N THR A 462 -12.34 -6.84 -4.34
CA THR A 462 -11.88 -8.00 -5.09
C THR A 462 -10.49 -7.82 -5.64
N VAL A 463 -9.71 -8.90 -5.62
CA VAL A 463 -8.50 -9.07 -6.43
C VAL A 463 -8.72 -10.27 -7.34
N VAL A 464 -8.56 -10.05 -8.63
CA VAL A 464 -8.67 -11.09 -9.65
C VAL A 464 -7.35 -11.19 -10.37
N PHE A 465 -6.74 -12.37 -10.33
CA PHE A 465 -5.60 -12.73 -11.15
C PHE A 465 -6.12 -13.57 -12.30
N ASN A 466 -5.96 -13.08 -13.52
CA ASN A 466 -6.47 -13.73 -14.72
C ASN A 466 -5.34 -14.39 -15.49
N GLY A 467 -5.55 -15.65 -15.88
CA GLY A 467 -4.86 -16.19 -17.05
C GLY A 467 -5.46 -15.60 -18.31
N GLU A 468 -4.64 -15.23 -19.28
CA GLU A 468 -5.13 -14.83 -20.59
C GLU A 468 -5.52 -16.06 -21.40
N ASN A 469 -6.76 -16.50 -21.22
CA ASN A 469 -7.31 -17.63 -21.97
C ASN A 469 -8.18 -17.10 -23.12
N SER A 470 -7.71 -17.25 -24.34
CA SER A 470 -8.47 -17.00 -25.54
C SER A 470 -8.90 -18.31 -26.18
N LEU A 471 -9.83 -18.26 -27.15
CA LEU A 471 -10.19 -19.43 -27.92
C LEU A 471 -8.95 -20.05 -28.63
N SER A 472 -8.00 -19.24 -29.06
CA SER A 472 -6.72 -19.67 -29.64
C SER A 472 -5.82 -20.41 -28.64
N SER A 473 -6.05 -20.30 -27.34
CA SER A 473 -5.34 -21.10 -26.31
C SER A 473 -5.75 -22.58 -26.35
N PHE A 474 -6.88 -22.89 -26.95
CA PHE A 474 -7.42 -24.26 -27.07
C PHE A 474 -7.51 -24.74 -28.49
N THR A 475 -7.49 -23.83 -29.47
CA THR A 475 -7.56 -24.12 -30.90
C THR A 475 -6.54 -23.29 -31.65
N GLY A 476 -6.06 -23.75 -32.77
CA GLY A 476 -5.13 -23.03 -33.65
C GLY A 476 -3.66 -23.28 -33.35
N SER A 477 -2.87 -22.25 -33.06
CA SER A 477 -1.41 -22.40 -32.86
C SER A 477 -1.08 -23.19 -31.60
N ILE A 478 -0.23 -24.19 -31.73
CA ILE A 478 0.29 -25.01 -30.61
C ILE A 478 1.01 -24.13 -29.57
N ALA A 479 1.68 -23.09 -30.03
CA ALA A 479 2.37 -22.15 -29.15
C ALA A 479 1.46 -21.50 -28.10
N ASN A 480 0.18 -21.39 -28.40
CA ASN A 480 -0.83 -20.79 -27.51
C ASN A 480 -1.77 -21.81 -26.86
N GLN A 481 -1.59 -23.10 -27.09
CA GLN A 481 -2.47 -24.12 -26.52
C GLN A 481 -2.13 -24.43 -25.07
N ALA A 482 -3.16 -24.50 -24.25
CA ALA A 482 -3.05 -24.89 -22.86
C ALA A 482 -2.55 -26.35 -22.73
N GLY A 483 -1.64 -26.58 -21.80
CA GLY A 483 -1.12 -27.91 -21.49
C GLY A 483 0.07 -28.36 -22.32
N PHE A 484 0.39 -27.69 -23.41
CA PHE A 484 1.59 -28.00 -24.20
C PHE A 484 2.79 -27.23 -23.62
N ASN A 485 3.70 -27.94 -22.96
CA ASN A 485 4.94 -27.38 -22.43
C ASN A 485 6.08 -28.42 -22.52
N LEU A 486 7.32 -27.95 -22.34
CA LEU A 486 8.51 -28.81 -22.37
C LEU A 486 8.80 -29.48 -21.04
N GLY A 487 8.01 -29.20 -20.03
CA GLY A 487 8.13 -29.64 -18.65
C GLY A 487 7.57 -28.60 -17.70
N GLY A 488 7.26 -28.98 -16.48
CA GLY A 488 6.69 -28.11 -15.45
C GLY A 488 7.74 -27.64 -14.44
N GLY A 489 7.37 -26.63 -13.65
CA GLY A 489 8.19 -26.08 -12.57
C GLY A 489 9.21 -25.04 -13.02
N THR A 490 10.01 -24.58 -12.05
CA THR A 490 11.11 -23.65 -12.29
C THR A 490 12.38 -24.44 -12.60
N PRO A 491 13.15 -24.09 -13.65
CA PRO A 491 14.41 -24.75 -13.93
C PRO A 491 15.34 -24.80 -12.71
N GLY A 492 15.90 -25.97 -12.44
CA GLY A 492 16.83 -26.18 -11.33
C GLY A 492 16.16 -26.34 -9.94
N THR A 493 14.84 -26.45 -9.85
CA THR A 493 14.14 -26.71 -8.59
C THR A 493 13.64 -28.15 -8.48
N THR A 494 13.37 -28.61 -7.25
CA THR A 494 12.93 -29.98 -6.95
C THR A 494 11.59 -30.36 -7.61
N GLY A 495 10.78 -29.38 -8.01
CA GLY A 495 9.48 -29.62 -8.65
C GLY A 495 9.51 -29.57 -10.18
N ALA A 496 10.70 -29.39 -10.77
CA ALA A 496 10.81 -29.34 -12.22
C ALA A 496 10.67 -30.74 -12.85
N THR A 497 10.07 -30.82 -14.05
CA THR A 497 9.83 -32.05 -14.80
C THR A 497 10.23 -31.91 -16.27
N GLY A 498 10.35 -33.02 -17.01
CA GLY A 498 10.66 -33.04 -18.43
C GLY A 498 11.99 -32.39 -18.80
N LEU A 499 12.04 -31.68 -19.93
CA LEU A 499 13.24 -30.94 -20.37
C LEU A 499 13.63 -29.82 -19.44
N THR A 500 12.68 -29.25 -18.72
CA THR A 500 12.94 -28.23 -17.70
C THR A 500 13.80 -28.79 -16.58
N ALA A 501 13.51 -29.99 -16.07
CA ALA A 501 14.32 -30.67 -15.05
C ALA A 501 15.67 -31.13 -15.59
N ALA A 502 15.69 -31.70 -16.79
CA ALA A 502 16.88 -32.33 -17.35
C ALA A 502 17.93 -31.33 -17.84
N LEU A 503 17.52 -30.22 -18.44
CA LEU A 503 18.41 -29.29 -19.14
C LEU A 503 18.20 -27.81 -18.73
N GLY A 504 17.32 -27.52 -17.78
CA GLY A 504 16.99 -26.16 -17.39
C GLY A 504 16.24 -25.35 -18.46
N VAL A 505 15.67 -26.00 -19.45
CA VAL A 505 14.96 -25.34 -20.56
C VAL A 505 13.65 -24.75 -20.09
N ASN A 506 13.38 -23.50 -20.47
CA ASN A 506 12.11 -22.86 -20.18
C ASN A 506 10.99 -23.41 -21.08
N GLY A 507 9.89 -23.83 -20.46
CA GLY A 507 8.68 -24.19 -21.17
C GLY A 507 7.88 -22.98 -21.62
N ALA A 508 7.07 -23.14 -22.64
CA ALA A 508 5.99 -22.21 -22.98
C ALA A 508 4.76 -22.64 -22.19
N THR A 509 4.42 -21.86 -21.17
CA THR A 509 3.30 -22.18 -20.28
C THR A 509 2.16 -21.19 -20.52
N VAL A 510 0.94 -21.69 -20.63
CA VAL A 510 -0.29 -20.91 -20.60
C VAL A 510 -0.96 -21.13 -19.25
N ASN A 511 -1.23 -20.07 -18.51
CA ASN A 511 -1.99 -20.16 -17.28
C ASN A 511 -3.49 -20.24 -17.61
N THR A 512 -4.12 -21.36 -17.28
CA THR A 512 -5.55 -21.60 -17.54
C THR A 512 -6.44 -21.27 -16.33
N GLY A 513 -5.86 -20.94 -15.18
CA GLY A 513 -6.57 -20.70 -13.93
C GLY A 513 -6.71 -19.22 -13.62
N SER A 514 -7.94 -18.70 -13.54
CA SER A 514 -8.21 -17.42 -12.89
C SER A 514 -8.47 -17.65 -11.40
N THR A 515 -7.87 -16.81 -10.56
CA THR A 515 -8.13 -16.83 -9.12
C THR A 515 -8.76 -15.51 -8.70
N ARG A 516 -9.75 -15.59 -7.81
CA ARG A 516 -10.40 -14.43 -7.22
C ARG A 516 -10.30 -14.50 -5.72
N ARG A 517 -9.88 -13.40 -5.12
CA ARG A 517 -9.88 -13.21 -3.67
C ARG A 517 -10.80 -12.06 -3.32
N ASN A 518 -11.63 -12.24 -2.30
CA ASN A 518 -12.44 -11.22 -1.68
C ASN A 518 -12.37 -11.42 -0.17
N SER A 519 -11.95 -10.39 0.55
CA SER A 519 -11.75 -10.44 2.01
C SER A 519 -12.48 -9.27 2.67
N PRO A 520 -13.82 -9.28 2.74
CA PRO A 520 -14.56 -8.21 3.41
C PRO A 520 -14.33 -8.28 4.93
N THR A 521 -14.15 -7.12 5.54
CA THR A 521 -14.02 -6.96 6.98
C THR A 521 -15.02 -5.90 7.45
N TRP A 522 -15.79 -6.25 8.47
CA TRP A 522 -16.73 -5.36 9.15
C TRP A 522 -16.13 -4.99 10.50
N ASN A 523 -16.13 -3.70 10.82
CA ASN A 523 -15.65 -3.18 12.08
C ASN A 523 -16.81 -2.44 12.76
N PHE A 524 -17.08 -2.79 14.02
CA PHE A 524 -18.00 -2.06 14.88
C PHE A 524 -17.24 -1.72 16.15
N ASN A 525 -17.05 -0.43 16.37
CA ASN A 525 -16.41 0.08 17.57
C ASN A 525 -17.38 1.03 18.26
N ASP A 526 -17.55 0.86 19.55
CA ASP A 526 -18.29 1.81 20.37
C ASP A 526 -17.45 2.11 21.63
N THR A 527 -17.14 3.38 21.82
CA THR A 527 -16.33 3.85 22.93
C THR A 527 -17.16 4.81 23.75
N VAL A 528 -17.39 4.44 25.00
CA VAL A 528 -18.02 5.32 26.00
C VAL A 528 -16.95 5.80 26.96
N SER A 529 -16.74 7.11 27.01
CA SER A 529 -15.84 7.72 27.97
C SER A 529 -16.64 8.44 29.04
N TRP A 530 -16.47 8.03 30.28
CA TRP A 530 -17.15 8.60 31.43
C TRP A 530 -16.17 9.11 32.48
N THR A 531 -16.25 10.40 32.81
CA THR A 531 -15.42 11.02 33.83
C THR A 531 -16.20 11.19 35.11
N ARG A 532 -15.69 10.66 36.23
CA ARG A 532 -16.27 10.81 37.54
C ARG A 532 -15.19 11.18 38.57
N GLY A 533 -15.23 12.41 39.05
CA GLY A 533 -14.20 12.95 39.96
C GLY A 533 -12.83 12.98 39.26
N ALA A 534 -11.83 12.29 39.80
CA ALA A 534 -10.48 12.19 39.26
C ALA A 534 -10.28 11.00 38.27
N HIS A 535 -11.32 10.22 38.02
CA HIS A 535 -11.24 8.99 37.21
C HIS A 535 -11.95 9.17 35.86
N THR A 536 -11.32 8.71 34.80
CA THR A 536 -11.93 8.55 33.47
C THR A 536 -11.97 7.07 33.15
N PHE A 537 -13.13 6.58 32.78
CA PHE A 537 -13.40 5.21 32.38
C PHE A 537 -13.68 5.20 30.87
N ASN A 538 -12.97 4.35 30.16
CA ASN A 538 -13.18 4.10 28.73
C ASN A 538 -13.54 2.65 28.50
#